data_b713fd098fa24759527c3135a840b5d1
#
_entry.id   b713fd098fa24759527c3135a840b5d1
#
_cell.length_a   1.000
_cell.length_b   1.000
_cell.length_c   1.000
_cell.angle_alpha   90.00
_cell.angle_beta   90.00
_cell.angle_gamma   90.00
#
_symmetry.space_group_name_H-M   'P 1'
#
loop_
_entity.id
_entity.type
_entity.pdbx_description
1 polymer ?
#
loop_
_entity_poly.entity_id
_entity_poly.type
_entity_poly.pdbx_seq_one_letter_code
_entity_poly.pdbx_strand_id
1 'polypeptide(L)'
;MSKQNSPLVLGTERISKLLTQYAIPAIIAMTASSLYNMADSIFIGHGVGPLAISGLALTFPLMNLAAAFGSLVGVGASTLVSVKLGQKDYEGANKVLGNVLVLNVVLGLAFTLVFMLLLDPILYFFGASENTISYARDYMNVILIGNVITHMYLGLNAVLRSSGFPKLAMYATLASVVINCVLNPLFIFGFGWGIKGSAWATVISQVISLTGQLIHFSRPKELLHFKKGIYRLKSEIVKGILYIGMSPFLMNLCACLIVILINRGLKEHGGDMAIGAYGIVNRVVFLFIMIIMGFNQGMQPIAGYNFGARQYSRVTEVTKLTMKWAIGVATTGFLLCQLFTSVIVRMFTTDPELIEAAVYGLHIVFAVFPIVGFQMVATNFFLSIGMSKKAIFLSLTRQMLFLVPCLLILPRWFGTLGVWISIPIADTTATIVTALVLINQFRKFHSK
;
A
#
# COMPACT_ATOMS: atom_id res chain seq x y z
N MET A 1 32.52 -2.50 -3.58
CA MET A 1 31.24 -1.81 -3.69
C MET A 1 31.35 -0.73 -4.75
N SER A 2 30.55 -0.76 -5.81
CA SER A 2 30.44 0.41 -6.66
C SER A 2 29.84 1.58 -5.85
N LYS A 3 30.40 2.78 -5.95
CA LYS A 3 29.93 3.99 -5.24
C LYS A 3 28.42 4.26 -5.44
N GLN A 4 27.78 3.64 -6.41
CA GLN A 4 26.36 3.81 -6.77
C GLN A 4 25.37 3.10 -5.85
N ASN A 5 25.78 2.14 -5.03
CA ASN A 5 24.91 1.35 -4.15
C ASN A 5 25.12 1.63 -2.66
N SER A 6 25.64 2.79 -2.31
CA SER A 6 25.77 3.23 -0.92
C SER A 6 24.61 4.18 -0.56
N PRO A 7 23.97 4.04 0.61
CA PRO A 7 22.95 5.01 1.07
C PRO A 7 23.48 6.45 1.18
N LEU A 8 24.81 6.64 1.24
CA LEU A 8 25.46 7.95 1.26
C LEU A 8 25.22 8.78 -0.01
N VAL A 9 24.92 8.11 -1.14
CA VAL A 9 24.58 8.77 -2.41
C VAL A 9 23.29 9.59 -2.31
N LEU A 10 22.37 9.22 -1.39
CA LEU A 10 21.13 9.95 -1.17
C LEU A 10 21.31 11.42 -0.81
N GLY A 11 22.44 11.76 -0.17
CA GLY A 11 22.78 13.13 0.22
C GLY A 11 23.54 13.95 -0.83
N THR A 12 24.07 13.33 -1.91
CA THR A 12 25.03 13.98 -2.82
C THR A 12 24.63 13.96 -4.28
N GLU A 13 23.97 12.89 -4.75
CA GLU A 13 23.58 12.75 -6.15
C GLU A 13 22.40 13.68 -6.51
N ARG A 14 22.21 13.98 -7.79
CA ARG A 14 21.09 14.79 -8.31
C ARG A 14 19.74 14.18 -7.92
N ILE A 15 18.83 15.00 -7.42
CA ILE A 15 17.51 14.57 -6.94
C ILE A 15 16.70 13.88 -8.04
N SER A 16 16.70 14.40 -9.27
CA SER A 16 15.97 13.78 -10.38
C SER A 16 16.47 12.38 -10.70
N LYS A 17 17.78 12.17 -10.66
CA LYS A 17 18.40 10.85 -10.91
C LYS A 17 18.06 9.88 -9.76
N LEU A 18 18.16 10.33 -8.52
CA LEU A 18 17.80 9.54 -7.35
C LEU A 18 16.32 9.13 -7.39
N LEU A 19 15.43 10.09 -7.63
CA LEU A 19 13.99 9.81 -7.68
C LEU A 19 13.67 8.78 -8.76
N THR A 20 14.28 8.90 -9.95
CA THR A 20 14.11 7.91 -11.01
C THR A 20 14.62 6.52 -10.60
N GLN A 21 15.80 6.45 -9.98
CA GLN A 21 16.43 5.20 -9.54
C GLN A 21 15.62 4.48 -8.44
N TYR A 22 14.87 5.21 -7.63
CA TYR A 22 14.06 4.65 -6.53
C TYR A 22 12.59 4.45 -6.93
N ALA A 23 12.01 5.38 -7.69
CA ALA A 23 10.60 5.32 -8.07
C ALA A 23 10.32 4.27 -9.14
N ILE A 24 11.15 4.16 -10.18
CA ILE A 24 10.92 3.17 -11.26
C ILE A 24 10.89 1.74 -10.72
N PRO A 25 11.87 1.27 -9.92
CA PRO A 25 11.78 -0.05 -9.29
C PRO A 25 10.54 -0.23 -8.42
N ALA A 26 10.14 0.79 -7.66
CA ALA A 26 8.95 0.74 -6.83
C ALA A 26 7.66 0.62 -7.65
N ILE A 27 7.52 1.40 -8.73
CA ILE A 27 6.38 1.33 -9.66
C ILE A 27 6.28 -0.06 -10.29
N ILE A 28 7.40 -0.60 -10.79
CA ILE A 28 7.44 -1.94 -11.40
C ILE A 28 6.99 -2.98 -10.37
N ALA A 29 7.52 -2.93 -9.15
CA ALA A 29 7.17 -3.87 -8.08
C ALA A 29 5.68 -3.79 -7.71
N MET A 30 5.13 -2.58 -7.59
CA MET A 30 3.71 -2.37 -7.25
C MET A 30 2.78 -2.82 -8.37
N THR A 31 3.13 -2.53 -9.63
CA THR A 31 2.36 -2.97 -10.79
C THR A 31 2.38 -4.50 -10.90
N ALA A 32 3.54 -5.13 -10.74
CA ALA A 32 3.67 -6.59 -10.76
C ALA A 32 2.85 -7.25 -9.64
N SER A 33 2.86 -6.69 -8.44
CA SER A 33 2.06 -7.19 -7.31
C SER A 33 0.55 -7.07 -7.58
N SER A 34 0.12 -6.00 -8.25
CA SER A 34 -1.28 -5.83 -8.63
C SER A 34 -1.73 -6.86 -9.69
N LEU A 35 -0.89 -7.08 -10.72
CA LEU A 35 -1.15 -8.10 -11.75
C LEU A 35 -1.17 -9.51 -11.17
N TYR A 36 -0.31 -9.79 -10.20
CA TYR A 36 -0.29 -11.05 -9.50
C TYR A 36 -1.63 -11.34 -8.78
N ASN A 37 -2.19 -10.36 -8.05
CA ASN A 37 -3.48 -10.54 -7.38
C ASN A 37 -4.62 -10.87 -8.37
N MET A 38 -4.55 -10.31 -9.58
CA MET A 38 -5.49 -10.65 -10.65
C MET A 38 -5.29 -12.08 -11.16
N ALA A 39 -4.04 -12.48 -11.41
CA ALA A 39 -3.69 -13.82 -11.87
C ALA A 39 -4.11 -14.90 -10.86
N ASP A 40 -3.87 -14.66 -9.57
CA ASP A 40 -4.28 -15.55 -8.47
C ASP A 40 -5.79 -15.80 -8.48
N SER A 41 -6.59 -14.74 -8.61
CA SER A 41 -8.05 -14.84 -8.73
C SER A 41 -8.50 -15.62 -9.97
N ILE A 42 -7.80 -15.46 -11.10
CA ILE A 42 -8.08 -16.20 -12.34
C ILE A 42 -7.79 -17.69 -12.16
N PHE A 43 -6.65 -18.05 -11.59
CA PHE A 43 -6.30 -19.45 -11.35
C PHE A 43 -7.27 -20.14 -10.39
N ILE A 44 -7.68 -19.46 -9.31
CA ILE A 44 -8.69 -19.98 -8.38
C ILE A 44 -10.04 -20.16 -9.08
N GLY A 45 -10.45 -19.18 -9.88
CA GLY A 45 -11.73 -19.22 -10.58
C GLY A 45 -11.84 -20.38 -11.57
N HIS A 46 -10.80 -20.61 -12.36
CA HIS A 46 -10.77 -21.70 -13.36
C HIS A 46 -10.46 -23.05 -12.74
N GLY A 47 -9.64 -23.11 -11.69
CA GLY A 47 -9.18 -24.36 -11.11
C GLY A 47 -10.05 -24.93 -9.99
N VAL A 48 -10.79 -24.06 -9.28
CA VAL A 48 -11.59 -24.48 -8.12
C VAL A 48 -13.07 -24.16 -8.31
N GLY A 49 -13.39 -23.04 -8.93
CA GLY A 49 -14.75 -22.66 -9.30
C GLY A 49 -15.28 -21.38 -8.66
N PRO A 50 -16.51 -20.97 -8.98
CA PRO A 50 -17.08 -19.67 -8.59
C PRO A 50 -17.29 -19.53 -7.07
N LEU A 51 -17.63 -20.60 -6.36
CA LEU A 51 -17.75 -20.56 -4.90
C LEU A 51 -16.41 -20.28 -4.20
N ALA A 52 -15.31 -20.75 -4.77
CA ALA A 52 -13.97 -20.45 -4.25
C ALA A 52 -13.60 -18.98 -4.46
N ILE A 53 -13.99 -18.36 -5.58
CA ILE A 53 -13.82 -16.90 -5.77
C ILE A 53 -14.62 -16.13 -4.72
N SER A 54 -15.86 -16.54 -4.47
CA SER A 54 -16.70 -15.93 -3.43
C SER A 54 -16.06 -16.08 -2.04
N GLY A 55 -15.55 -17.29 -1.74
CA GLY A 55 -14.80 -17.55 -0.51
C GLY A 55 -13.55 -16.66 -0.39
N LEU A 56 -12.77 -16.52 -1.46
CA LEU A 56 -11.61 -15.65 -1.51
C LEU A 56 -12.00 -14.18 -1.25
N ALA A 57 -13.08 -13.71 -1.87
CA ALA A 57 -13.55 -12.33 -1.69
C ALA A 57 -13.87 -12.00 -0.22
N LEU A 58 -14.39 -12.97 0.54
CA LEU A 58 -14.67 -12.80 1.98
C LEU A 58 -13.40 -12.68 2.83
N THR A 59 -12.25 -13.10 2.31
CA THR A 59 -10.97 -13.00 3.03
C THR A 59 -10.30 -11.64 2.86
N PHE A 60 -10.68 -10.83 1.87
CA PHE A 60 -10.04 -9.54 1.57
C PHE A 60 -9.97 -8.58 2.76
N PRO A 61 -11.03 -8.36 3.56
CA PRO A 61 -10.94 -7.47 4.71
C PRO A 61 -9.88 -7.92 5.72
N LEU A 62 -9.77 -9.22 5.96
CA LEU A 62 -8.81 -9.79 6.89
C LEU A 62 -7.37 -9.72 6.33
N MET A 63 -7.20 -9.94 5.03
CA MET A 63 -5.92 -9.77 4.35
C MET A 63 -5.46 -8.29 4.36
N ASN A 64 -6.38 -7.35 4.16
CA ASN A 64 -6.08 -5.92 4.25
C ASN A 64 -5.68 -5.52 5.68
N LEU A 65 -6.32 -6.10 6.68
CA LEU A 65 -5.94 -5.87 8.07
C LEU A 65 -4.54 -6.44 8.37
N ALA A 66 -4.21 -7.63 7.88
CA ALA A 66 -2.86 -8.19 7.99
C ALA A 66 -1.81 -7.31 7.29
N ALA A 67 -2.12 -6.81 6.09
CA ALA A 67 -1.27 -5.87 5.37
C ALA A 67 -1.09 -4.53 6.12
N ALA A 68 -2.13 -4.06 6.83
CA ALA A 68 -2.05 -2.87 7.67
C ALA A 68 -1.03 -3.05 8.82
N PHE A 69 -1.03 -4.21 9.49
CA PHE A 69 -0.02 -4.53 10.52
C PHE A 69 1.40 -4.67 9.92
N GLY A 70 1.54 -5.27 8.75
CA GLY A 70 2.81 -5.30 8.02
C GLY A 70 3.33 -3.90 7.69
N SER A 71 2.45 -3.01 7.22
CA SER A 71 2.78 -1.61 6.94
C SER A 71 3.13 -0.81 8.19
N LEU A 72 2.50 -1.10 9.32
CA LEU A 72 2.80 -0.48 10.62
C LEU A 72 4.29 -0.61 10.95
N VAL A 73 4.83 -1.81 10.81
CA VAL A 73 6.24 -2.07 11.10
C VAL A 73 7.14 -1.66 9.92
N GLY A 74 6.79 -2.08 8.71
CA GLY A 74 7.65 -1.90 7.54
C GLY A 74 7.88 -0.43 7.16
N VAL A 75 6.81 0.35 7.05
CA VAL A 75 6.90 1.77 6.69
C VAL A 75 7.50 2.59 7.83
N GLY A 76 7.12 2.29 9.08
CA GLY A 76 7.68 2.95 10.25
C GLY A 76 9.19 2.77 10.36
N ALA A 77 9.65 1.54 10.18
CA ALA A 77 11.07 1.21 10.23
C ALA A 77 11.86 1.79 9.05
N SER A 78 11.32 1.71 7.83
CA SER A 78 11.93 2.27 6.62
C SER A 78 12.21 3.78 6.76
N THR A 79 11.24 4.54 7.27
CA THR A 79 11.41 5.96 7.55
C THR A 79 12.46 6.20 8.62
N LEU A 80 12.40 5.46 9.74
CA LEU A 80 13.35 5.64 10.84
C LEU A 80 14.78 5.28 10.42
N VAL A 81 14.97 4.22 9.63
CA VAL A 81 16.27 3.86 9.04
C VAL A 81 16.79 4.99 8.15
N SER A 82 15.97 5.52 7.25
CA SER A 82 16.37 6.60 6.35
C SER A 82 16.86 7.84 7.11
N VAL A 83 16.11 8.26 8.13
CA VAL A 83 16.47 9.40 8.98
C VAL A 83 17.77 9.16 9.74
N LYS A 84 17.93 7.98 10.36
CA LYS A 84 19.16 7.63 11.10
C LYS A 84 20.38 7.54 10.19
N LEU A 85 20.24 7.01 8.97
CA LEU A 85 21.33 7.01 8.00
C LEU A 85 21.74 8.43 7.60
N GLY A 86 20.78 9.35 7.44
CA GLY A 86 21.06 10.78 7.20
C GLY A 86 21.78 11.45 8.37
N GLN A 87 21.45 11.07 9.60
CA GLN A 87 22.12 11.51 10.83
C GLN A 87 23.50 10.88 11.02
N LYS A 88 23.91 9.94 10.15
CA LYS A 88 25.12 9.11 10.29
C LYS A 88 25.10 8.21 11.53
N ASP A 89 23.91 7.93 12.10
CA ASP A 89 23.70 7.00 13.20
C ASP A 89 23.54 5.56 12.67
N TYR A 90 24.63 5.00 12.18
CA TYR A 90 24.64 3.65 11.58
C TYR A 90 24.35 2.56 12.61
N GLU A 91 24.75 2.75 13.85
CA GLU A 91 24.46 1.81 14.94
C GLU A 91 22.96 1.81 15.27
N GLY A 92 22.37 2.99 15.37
CA GLY A 92 20.92 3.15 15.54
C GLY A 92 20.14 2.53 14.38
N ALA A 93 20.57 2.73 13.14
CA ALA A 93 19.93 2.13 11.96
C ALA A 93 20.01 0.59 11.99
N ASN A 94 21.14 0.01 12.39
CA ASN A 94 21.26 -1.45 12.60
C ASN A 94 20.34 -1.97 13.71
N LYS A 95 20.20 -1.22 14.82
CA LYS A 95 19.25 -1.58 15.90
C LYS A 95 17.81 -1.53 15.40
N VAL A 96 17.44 -0.61 14.51
CA VAL A 96 16.12 -0.60 13.87
C VAL A 96 15.93 -1.87 13.05
N LEU A 97 16.91 -2.28 12.24
CA LEU A 97 16.84 -3.53 11.46
C LEU A 97 16.56 -4.75 12.35
N GLY A 98 17.28 -4.90 13.47
CA GLY A 98 17.05 -6.00 14.41
C GLY A 98 15.68 -5.94 15.09
N ASN A 99 15.24 -4.73 15.48
CA ASN A 99 13.93 -4.54 16.09
C ASN A 99 12.77 -4.83 15.11
N VAL A 100 12.94 -4.54 13.81
CA VAL A 100 11.96 -4.89 12.76
C VAL A 100 11.72 -6.39 12.71
N LEU A 101 12.77 -7.20 12.74
CA LEU A 101 12.65 -8.66 12.75
C LEU A 101 11.83 -9.13 13.95
N VAL A 102 12.21 -8.70 15.15
CA VAL A 102 11.52 -9.11 16.37
C VAL A 102 10.07 -8.63 16.39
N LEU A 103 9.81 -7.38 16.01
CA LEU A 103 8.44 -6.83 15.95
C LEU A 103 7.57 -7.57 14.94
N ASN A 104 8.09 -7.89 13.75
CA ASN A 104 7.34 -8.64 12.74
C ASN A 104 7.00 -10.06 13.23
N VAL A 105 7.93 -10.71 13.95
CA VAL A 105 7.66 -12.02 14.55
C VAL A 105 6.60 -11.90 15.66
N VAL A 106 6.75 -10.96 16.58
CA VAL A 106 5.82 -10.79 17.72
C VAL A 106 4.43 -10.41 17.24
N LEU A 107 4.32 -9.38 16.40
CA LEU A 107 3.03 -8.93 15.88
C LEU A 107 2.41 -9.94 14.92
N GLY A 108 3.23 -10.60 14.10
CA GLY A 108 2.77 -11.65 13.19
C GLY A 108 2.23 -12.85 13.93
N LEU A 109 2.91 -13.32 14.98
CA LEU A 109 2.42 -14.41 15.83
C LEU A 109 1.15 -14.02 16.60
N ALA A 110 1.13 -12.82 17.18
CA ALA A 110 -0.04 -12.32 17.91
C ALA A 110 -1.25 -12.23 16.97
N PHE A 111 -1.07 -11.69 15.76
CA PHE A 111 -2.12 -11.61 14.74
C PHE A 111 -2.59 -13.02 14.35
N THR A 112 -1.67 -13.92 14.04
CA THR A 112 -1.99 -15.31 13.68
C THR A 112 -2.80 -15.99 14.77
N LEU A 113 -2.36 -15.91 16.01
CA LEU A 113 -3.04 -16.56 17.15
C LEU A 113 -4.47 -16.03 17.33
N VAL A 114 -4.63 -14.71 17.39
CA VAL A 114 -5.95 -14.07 17.58
C VAL A 114 -6.89 -14.41 16.43
N PHE A 115 -6.43 -14.27 15.18
CA PHE A 115 -7.30 -14.45 14.01
C PHE A 115 -7.53 -15.92 13.66
N MET A 116 -6.66 -16.85 14.03
CA MET A 116 -6.96 -18.28 13.92
C MET A 116 -8.06 -18.71 14.91
N LEU A 117 -8.05 -18.17 16.11
CA LEU A 117 -9.08 -18.47 17.13
C LEU A 117 -10.44 -17.86 16.77
N LEU A 118 -10.46 -16.70 16.11
CA LEU A 118 -11.68 -15.96 15.75
C LEU A 118 -12.06 -16.09 14.27
N LEU A 119 -11.43 -16.98 13.51
CA LEU A 119 -11.55 -17.02 12.05
C LEU A 119 -12.99 -17.23 11.59
N ASP A 120 -13.66 -18.26 12.09
CA ASP A 120 -15.03 -18.58 11.69
C ASP A 120 -16.04 -17.48 12.02
N PRO A 121 -16.08 -16.96 13.27
CA PRO A 121 -16.94 -15.81 13.60
C PRO A 121 -16.69 -14.59 12.69
N ILE A 122 -15.44 -14.29 12.37
CA ILE A 122 -15.07 -13.15 11.52
C ILE A 122 -15.53 -13.38 10.09
N LEU A 123 -15.33 -14.57 9.52
CA LEU A 123 -15.77 -14.90 8.17
C LEU A 123 -17.30 -14.86 8.05
N TYR A 124 -18.04 -15.36 9.04
CA TYR A 124 -19.51 -15.23 9.07
C TYR A 124 -19.94 -13.77 9.19
N PHE A 125 -19.23 -12.97 9.99
CA PHE A 125 -19.50 -11.53 10.08
C PHE A 125 -19.31 -10.82 8.73
N PHE A 126 -18.36 -11.26 7.91
CA PHE A 126 -18.15 -10.75 6.54
C PHE A 126 -19.11 -11.32 5.51
N GLY A 127 -20.03 -12.19 5.90
CA GLY A 127 -21.09 -12.71 5.02
C GLY A 127 -20.83 -14.10 4.44
N ALA A 128 -19.97 -14.89 5.08
CA ALA A 128 -19.78 -16.29 4.69
C ALA A 128 -21.08 -17.08 4.86
N SER A 129 -21.36 -17.95 3.89
CA SER A 129 -22.43 -18.95 3.94
C SER A 129 -21.87 -20.33 4.19
N GLU A 130 -22.75 -21.30 4.47
CA GLU A 130 -22.38 -22.72 4.60
C GLU A 130 -21.62 -23.25 3.36
N ASN A 131 -21.89 -22.68 2.18
CA ASN A 131 -21.26 -23.08 0.93
C ASN A 131 -19.90 -22.43 0.67
N THR A 132 -19.62 -21.26 1.28
CA THR A 132 -18.40 -20.45 1.02
C THR A 132 -17.41 -20.50 2.16
N ILE A 133 -17.86 -20.80 3.38
CA ILE A 133 -17.02 -20.77 4.59
C ILE A 133 -15.83 -21.72 4.51
N SER A 134 -16.01 -22.91 3.93
CA SER A 134 -14.94 -23.89 3.80
C SER A 134 -13.79 -23.38 2.93
N TYR A 135 -14.09 -22.73 1.81
CA TYR A 135 -13.08 -22.15 0.92
C TYR A 135 -12.34 -20.99 1.59
N ALA A 136 -13.06 -20.09 2.23
CA ALA A 136 -12.48 -18.95 2.94
C ALA A 136 -11.58 -19.41 4.11
N ARG A 137 -12.04 -20.39 4.88
CA ARG A 137 -11.29 -21.00 5.99
C ARG A 137 -10.02 -21.69 5.50
N ASP A 138 -10.14 -22.50 4.47
CA ASP A 138 -9.01 -23.25 3.90
C ASP A 138 -7.92 -22.32 3.38
N TYR A 139 -8.30 -21.25 2.72
CA TYR A 139 -7.35 -20.23 2.26
C TYR A 139 -6.71 -19.48 3.44
N MET A 140 -7.53 -18.96 4.34
CA MET A 140 -7.04 -18.12 5.44
C MET A 140 -6.19 -18.87 6.45
N ASN A 141 -6.45 -20.15 6.72
CA ASN A 141 -5.61 -20.93 7.62
C ASN A 141 -4.17 -21.00 7.12
N VAL A 142 -3.96 -21.21 5.82
CA VAL A 142 -2.62 -21.24 5.24
C VAL A 142 -1.97 -19.84 5.27
N ILE A 143 -2.73 -18.81 4.90
CA ILE A 143 -2.24 -17.43 4.94
C ILE A 143 -1.86 -16.99 6.36
N LEU A 144 -2.65 -17.35 7.37
CA LEU A 144 -2.37 -17.03 8.77
C LEU A 144 -1.13 -17.77 9.29
N ILE A 145 -0.92 -19.04 8.91
CA ILE A 145 0.32 -19.76 9.22
C ILE A 145 1.54 -19.04 8.62
N GLY A 146 1.43 -18.58 7.38
CA GLY A 146 2.47 -17.84 6.67
C GLY A 146 2.58 -16.35 7.05
N ASN A 147 1.72 -15.84 7.90
CA ASN A 147 1.60 -14.39 8.15
C ASN A 147 2.89 -13.75 8.71
N VAL A 148 3.61 -14.44 9.60
CA VAL A 148 4.91 -13.99 10.11
C VAL A 148 5.91 -13.80 8.97
N ILE A 149 5.93 -14.73 8.01
CA ILE A 149 6.78 -14.69 6.81
C ILE A 149 6.40 -13.48 5.96
N THR A 150 5.11 -13.27 5.74
CA THR A 150 4.59 -12.11 4.99
C THR A 150 5.02 -10.79 5.63
N HIS A 151 4.86 -10.65 6.95
CA HIS A 151 5.26 -9.44 7.67
C HIS A 151 6.77 -9.21 7.59
N MET A 152 7.59 -10.26 7.78
CA MET A 152 9.04 -10.17 7.66
C MET A 152 9.47 -9.80 6.25
N TYR A 153 8.88 -10.43 5.24
CA TYR A 153 9.15 -10.16 3.82
C TYR A 153 8.85 -8.69 3.47
N LEU A 154 7.67 -8.18 3.85
CA LEU A 154 7.27 -6.79 3.60
C LEU A 154 8.12 -5.79 4.38
N GLY A 155 8.39 -6.07 5.65
CA GLY A 155 9.20 -5.23 6.52
C GLY A 155 10.64 -5.09 6.03
N LEU A 156 11.31 -6.20 5.72
CA LEU A 156 12.68 -6.18 5.19
C LEU A 156 12.75 -5.59 3.78
N ASN A 157 11.73 -5.78 2.94
CA ASN A 157 11.66 -5.14 1.62
C ASN A 157 11.65 -3.60 1.75
N ALA A 158 10.89 -3.05 2.70
CA ALA A 158 10.87 -1.63 2.98
C ALA A 158 12.24 -1.12 3.49
N VAL A 159 12.89 -1.88 4.36
CA VAL A 159 14.23 -1.55 4.87
C VAL A 159 15.29 -1.64 3.77
N LEU A 160 15.20 -2.59 2.83
CA LEU A 160 16.09 -2.66 1.66
C LEU A 160 16.07 -1.37 0.84
N ARG A 161 14.87 -0.84 0.57
CA ARG A 161 14.75 0.43 -0.16
C ARG A 161 15.42 1.58 0.59
N SER A 162 15.17 1.70 1.88
CA SER A 162 15.74 2.77 2.70
C SER A 162 17.23 2.63 2.95
N SER A 163 17.77 1.43 2.84
CA SER A 163 19.22 1.16 2.98
C SER A 163 20.01 1.32 1.68
N GLY A 164 19.40 1.81 0.60
CA GLY A 164 20.09 2.10 -0.65
C GLY A 164 19.97 1.05 -1.75
N PHE A 165 19.11 0.03 -1.57
CA PHE A 165 18.96 -1.10 -2.49
C PHE A 165 17.55 -1.22 -3.12
N PRO A 166 17.03 -0.16 -3.80
CA PRO A 166 15.68 -0.19 -4.37
C PRO A 166 15.50 -1.25 -5.46
N LYS A 167 16.54 -1.50 -6.26
CA LYS A 167 16.52 -2.56 -7.29
C LYS A 167 16.43 -3.96 -6.67
N LEU A 168 17.15 -4.19 -5.57
CA LEU A 168 17.09 -5.48 -4.88
C LEU A 168 15.72 -5.72 -4.26
N ALA A 169 15.11 -4.68 -3.68
CA ALA A 169 13.74 -4.73 -3.19
C ALA A 169 12.74 -5.06 -4.30
N MET A 170 12.90 -4.45 -5.49
CA MET A 170 12.11 -4.78 -6.68
C MET A 170 12.31 -6.23 -7.11
N TYR A 171 13.55 -6.70 -7.21
CA TYR A 171 13.83 -8.10 -7.60
C TYR A 171 13.26 -9.10 -6.62
N ALA A 172 13.30 -8.82 -5.31
CA ALA A 172 12.66 -9.66 -4.31
C ALA A 172 11.13 -9.75 -4.53
N THR A 173 10.50 -8.63 -4.86
CA THR A 173 9.06 -8.60 -5.17
C THR A 173 8.75 -9.33 -6.48
N LEU A 174 9.51 -9.07 -7.55
CA LEU A 174 9.33 -9.75 -8.84
C LEU A 174 9.56 -11.26 -8.72
N ALA A 175 10.57 -11.68 -7.97
CA ALA A 175 10.81 -13.10 -7.71
C ALA A 175 9.62 -13.75 -7.01
N SER A 176 9.05 -13.11 -5.98
CA SER A 176 7.85 -13.59 -5.32
C SER A 176 6.68 -13.73 -6.29
N VAL A 177 6.45 -12.72 -7.14
CA VAL A 177 5.38 -12.74 -8.15
C VAL A 177 5.57 -13.85 -9.17
N VAL A 178 6.77 -13.97 -9.76
CA VAL A 178 7.07 -14.98 -10.78
C VAL A 178 6.96 -16.40 -10.20
N ILE A 179 7.56 -16.65 -9.03
CA ILE A 179 7.50 -17.96 -8.38
C ILE A 179 6.05 -18.31 -8.05
N ASN A 180 5.26 -17.37 -7.56
CA ASN A 180 3.85 -17.60 -7.28
C ASN A 180 3.06 -17.94 -8.56
N CYS A 181 3.27 -17.19 -9.66
CA CYS A 181 2.61 -17.48 -10.94
C CYS A 181 2.94 -18.86 -11.51
N VAL A 182 4.10 -19.43 -11.16
CA VAL A 182 4.49 -20.79 -11.53
C VAL A 182 3.90 -21.82 -10.56
N LEU A 183 4.01 -21.58 -9.25
CA LEU A 183 3.54 -22.53 -8.25
C LEU A 183 2.00 -22.61 -8.16
N ASN A 184 1.32 -21.50 -8.42
CA ASN A 184 -0.13 -21.43 -8.30
C ASN A 184 -0.85 -22.47 -9.21
N PRO A 185 -0.65 -22.47 -10.54
CA PRO A 185 -1.24 -23.50 -11.39
C PRO A 185 -0.71 -24.91 -11.07
N LEU A 186 0.55 -25.05 -10.68
CA LEU A 186 1.10 -26.35 -10.30
C LEU A 186 0.37 -26.95 -9.09
N PHE A 187 0.09 -26.15 -8.07
CA PHE A 187 -0.56 -26.64 -6.85
C PHE A 187 -2.08 -26.80 -7.04
N ILE A 188 -2.71 -25.92 -7.82
CA ILE A 188 -4.16 -26.00 -8.07
C ILE A 188 -4.46 -27.14 -9.03
N PHE A 189 -3.83 -27.16 -10.22
CA PHE A 189 -4.14 -28.12 -11.29
C PHE A 189 -3.30 -29.39 -11.22
N GLY A 190 -1.98 -29.27 -10.95
CA GLY A 190 -1.05 -30.40 -10.93
C GLY A 190 -1.25 -31.30 -9.70
N PHE A 191 -1.33 -30.71 -8.52
CA PHE A 191 -1.48 -31.47 -7.27
C PHE A 191 -2.92 -31.54 -6.77
N GLY A 192 -3.85 -30.80 -7.36
CA GLY A 192 -5.25 -30.82 -6.98
C GLY A 192 -5.54 -30.26 -5.59
N TRP A 193 -4.67 -29.36 -5.07
CA TRP A 193 -4.83 -28.80 -3.71
C TRP A 193 -5.92 -27.72 -3.62
N GLY A 194 -6.54 -27.35 -4.74
CA GLY A 194 -7.60 -26.35 -4.78
C GLY A 194 -7.14 -24.99 -4.24
N ILE A 195 -8.02 -24.31 -3.50
CA ILE A 195 -7.74 -22.97 -2.97
C ILE A 195 -6.58 -22.96 -1.95
N LYS A 196 -6.36 -24.05 -1.22
CA LYS A 196 -5.17 -24.20 -0.35
C LYS A 196 -3.88 -24.14 -1.14
N GLY A 197 -3.88 -24.67 -2.35
CA GLY A 197 -2.72 -24.64 -3.25
C GLY A 197 -2.30 -23.21 -3.60
N SER A 198 -3.27 -22.33 -3.90
CA SER A 198 -3.01 -20.92 -4.13
C SER A 198 -2.41 -20.23 -2.90
N ALA A 199 -2.96 -20.48 -1.71
CA ALA A 199 -2.43 -19.92 -0.47
C ALA A 199 -0.99 -20.41 -0.19
N TRP A 200 -0.69 -21.69 -0.38
CA TRP A 200 0.67 -22.24 -0.25
C TRP A 200 1.63 -21.68 -1.28
N ALA A 201 1.19 -21.48 -2.53
CA ALA A 201 2.00 -20.83 -3.55
C ALA A 201 2.42 -19.41 -3.13
N THR A 202 1.53 -18.68 -2.51
CA THR A 202 1.81 -17.35 -1.96
C THR A 202 2.84 -17.42 -0.82
N VAL A 203 2.64 -18.27 0.16
CA VAL A 203 3.55 -18.40 1.31
C VAL A 203 4.94 -18.85 0.87
N ILE A 204 5.04 -19.88 0.01
CA ILE A 204 6.33 -20.41 -0.44
C ILE A 204 7.09 -19.38 -1.28
N SER A 205 6.42 -18.66 -2.17
CA SER A 205 7.05 -17.60 -2.96
C SER A 205 7.64 -16.50 -2.09
N GLN A 206 6.95 -16.14 -1.01
CA GLN A 206 7.41 -15.17 -0.02
C GLN A 206 8.58 -15.71 0.83
N VAL A 207 8.59 -17.00 1.19
CA VAL A 207 9.73 -17.63 1.88
C VAL A 207 10.99 -17.54 1.05
N ILE A 208 10.90 -17.87 -0.24
CA ILE A 208 12.05 -17.83 -1.15
C ILE A 208 12.58 -16.40 -1.28
N SER A 209 11.70 -15.44 -1.47
CA SER A 209 12.07 -14.02 -1.57
C SER A 209 12.61 -13.46 -0.28
N LEU A 210 12.03 -13.84 0.87
CA LEU A 210 12.54 -13.48 2.21
C LEU A 210 13.94 -14.05 2.44
N THR A 211 14.20 -15.28 2.01
CA THR A 211 15.52 -15.89 2.12
C THR A 211 16.57 -15.06 1.40
N GLY A 212 16.28 -14.57 0.19
CA GLY A 212 17.16 -13.64 -0.52
C GLY A 212 17.45 -12.34 0.23
N GLN A 213 16.44 -11.77 0.89
CA GLN A 213 16.58 -10.56 1.72
C GLN A 213 17.44 -10.85 2.98
N LEU A 214 17.20 -11.98 3.64
CA LEU A 214 17.98 -12.40 4.81
C LEU A 214 19.44 -12.63 4.46
N ILE A 215 19.75 -13.28 3.33
CA ILE A 215 21.11 -13.45 2.82
C ILE A 215 21.80 -12.11 2.60
N HIS A 216 21.08 -11.13 2.02
CA HIS A 216 21.63 -9.78 1.82
C HIS A 216 22.05 -9.14 3.14
N PHE A 217 21.14 -9.10 4.13
CA PHE A 217 21.42 -8.51 5.43
C PHE A 217 22.38 -9.36 6.31
N SER A 218 22.66 -10.59 5.94
CA SER A 218 23.68 -11.42 6.61
C SER A 218 25.11 -11.10 6.18
N ARG A 219 25.30 -10.26 5.16
CA ARG A 219 26.61 -9.90 4.65
C ARG A 219 27.28 -8.81 5.50
N PRO A 220 28.40 -9.08 6.21
CA PRO A 220 29.04 -8.08 7.08
C PRO A 220 29.60 -6.87 6.33
N LYS A 221 29.72 -6.97 4.99
CA LYS A 221 30.22 -5.89 4.12
C LYS A 221 29.17 -4.78 3.90
N GLU A 222 27.91 -5.09 4.17
CA GLU A 222 26.84 -4.10 4.01
C GLU A 222 26.77 -3.17 5.22
N LEU A 223 26.36 -1.93 4.98
CA LEU A 223 26.25 -0.92 6.03
C LEU A 223 25.24 -1.32 7.11
N LEU A 224 24.10 -1.85 6.66
CA LEU A 224 23.11 -2.48 7.52
C LEU A 224 23.21 -4.00 7.37
N HIS A 225 23.54 -4.67 8.45
CA HIS A 225 23.68 -6.13 8.49
C HIS A 225 23.33 -6.69 9.86
N PHE A 226 23.02 -7.97 9.90
CA PHE A 226 22.74 -8.67 11.15
C PHE A 226 24.01 -8.83 11.97
N LYS A 227 23.97 -8.37 13.20
CA LYS A 227 25.05 -8.51 14.18
C LYS A 227 24.49 -8.77 15.58
N LYS A 228 25.32 -9.29 16.48
CA LYS A 228 24.91 -9.52 17.87
C LYS A 228 24.46 -8.21 18.54
N GLY A 229 23.42 -8.29 19.35
CA GLY A 229 22.92 -7.16 20.17
C GLY A 229 21.89 -6.24 19.51
N ILE A 230 21.60 -6.38 18.21
CA ILE A 230 20.59 -5.54 17.54
C ILE A 230 19.15 -6.00 17.78
N TYR A 231 18.95 -7.25 18.20
CA TYR A 231 17.63 -7.86 18.38
C TYR A 231 16.94 -7.47 19.68
N ARG A 232 17.66 -6.86 20.62
CA ARG A 232 17.07 -6.39 21.86
C ARG A 232 16.13 -5.25 21.56
N LEU A 233 14.85 -5.42 21.90
CA LEU A 233 13.85 -4.41 21.73
C LEU A 233 14.18 -3.17 22.57
N LYS A 234 14.33 -2.03 21.92
CA LYS A 234 14.51 -0.74 22.58
C LYS A 234 13.23 0.06 22.50
N SER A 235 12.69 0.45 23.67
CA SER A 235 11.43 1.17 23.76
C SER A 235 11.36 2.39 22.85
N GLU A 236 12.44 3.17 22.74
CA GLU A 236 12.50 4.34 21.85
C GLU A 236 12.37 3.98 20.38
N ILE A 237 13.03 2.89 19.95
CA ILE A 237 12.99 2.41 18.56
C ILE A 237 11.60 1.84 18.26
N VAL A 238 11.08 0.99 19.13
CA VAL A 238 9.76 0.40 19.00
C VAL A 238 8.68 1.47 18.93
N LYS A 239 8.71 2.44 19.85
CA LYS A 239 7.78 3.58 19.84
C LYS A 239 7.93 4.40 18.55
N GLY A 240 9.15 4.65 18.08
CA GLY A 240 9.42 5.37 16.83
C GLY A 240 8.83 4.65 15.62
N ILE A 241 9.05 3.33 15.50
CA ILE A 241 8.52 2.50 14.41
C ILE A 241 6.98 2.54 14.43
N LEU A 242 6.37 2.21 15.57
CA LEU A 242 4.92 2.14 15.69
C LEU A 242 4.27 3.51 15.50
N TYR A 243 4.87 4.57 16.03
CA TYR A 243 4.37 5.93 15.89
C TYR A 243 4.36 6.42 14.42
N ILE A 244 5.43 6.16 13.68
CA ILE A 244 5.51 6.52 12.25
C ILE A 244 4.56 5.63 11.45
N GLY A 245 4.56 4.34 11.69
CA GLY A 245 3.73 3.37 10.98
C GLY A 245 2.24 3.47 11.28
N MET A 246 1.83 4.18 12.33
CA MET A 246 0.42 4.37 12.68
C MET A 246 -0.36 5.09 11.55
N SER A 247 0.28 5.98 10.80
CA SER A 247 -0.38 6.68 9.68
C SER A 247 -0.86 5.72 8.58
N PRO A 248 -0.01 4.90 7.93
CA PRO A 248 -0.47 3.95 6.92
C PRO A 248 -1.37 2.85 7.50
N PHE A 249 -1.17 2.47 8.77
CA PHE A 249 -2.06 1.53 9.45
C PHE A 249 -3.50 2.06 9.53
N LEU A 250 -3.68 3.27 10.05
CA LEU A 250 -5.00 3.91 10.14
C LEU A 250 -5.61 4.17 8.76
N MET A 251 -4.79 4.54 7.75
CA MET A 251 -5.27 4.70 6.38
C MET A 251 -5.89 3.40 5.83
N ASN A 252 -5.24 2.26 6.03
CA ASN A 252 -5.76 0.98 5.56
C ASN A 252 -7.07 0.59 6.28
N LEU A 253 -7.16 0.83 7.60
CA LEU A 253 -8.39 0.59 8.36
C LEU A 253 -9.54 1.48 7.85
N CYS A 254 -9.27 2.77 7.66
CA CYS A 254 -10.26 3.71 7.15
C CYS A 254 -10.71 3.36 5.73
N ALA A 255 -9.79 2.91 4.87
CA ALA A 255 -10.12 2.49 3.51
C ALA A 255 -11.14 1.33 3.51
N CYS A 256 -10.99 0.35 4.40
CA CYS A 256 -11.97 -0.74 4.54
C CYS A 256 -13.36 -0.20 4.93
N LEU A 257 -13.44 0.70 5.91
CA LEU A 257 -14.71 1.33 6.33
C LEU A 257 -15.35 2.12 5.20
N ILE A 258 -14.56 2.90 4.45
CA ILE A 258 -15.05 3.72 3.34
C ILE A 258 -15.66 2.85 2.23
N VAL A 259 -15.02 1.75 1.86
CA VAL A 259 -15.56 0.83 0.85
C VAL A 259 -16.92 0.28 1.29
N ILE A 260 -17.08 -0.07 2.56
CA ILE A 260 -18.35 -0.53 3.13
C ILE A 260 -19.42 0.57 3.02
N LEU A 261 -19.09 1.80 3.40
CA LEU A 261 -20.02 2.93 3.33
C LEU A 261 -20.44 3.27 1.90
N ILE A 262 -19.49 3.27 0.96
CA ILE A 262 -19.77 3.51 -0.46
C ILE A 262 -20.68 2.42 -1.01
N ASN A 263 -20.34 1.15 -0.79
CA ASN A 263 -21.16 0.02 -1.27
C ASN A 263 -22.56 0.05 -0.69
N ARG A 264 -22.69 0.37 0.60
CA ARG A 264 -24.01 0.51 1.24
C ARG A 264 -24.81 1.66 0.63
N GLY A 265 -24.22 2.84 0.50
CA GLY A 265 -24.88 4.00 -0.09
C GLY A 265 -25.30 3.76 -1.55
N LEU A 266 -24.45 3.10 -2.35
CA LEU A 266 -24.78 2.75 -3.73
C LEU A 266 -25.88 1.70 -3.82
N LYS A 267 -25.87 0.69 -2.94
CA LYS A 267 -26.90 -0.34 -2.88
C LYS A 267 -28.27 0.23 -2.54
N GLU A 268 -28.33 1.11 -1.54
CA GLU A 268 -29.57 1.71 -1.08
C GLU A 268 -30.23 2.63 -2.13
N HIS A 269 -29.45 3.30 -2.98
CA HIS A 269 -29.93 4.32 -3.92
C HIS A 269 -29.85 3.93 -5.40
N GLY A 270 -29.01 2.99 -5.77
CA GLY A 270 -28.76 2.60 -7.18
C GLY A 270 -28.73 1.11 -7.44
N GLY A 271 -28.94 0.28 -6.39
CA GLY A 271 -28.96 -1.17 -6.52
C GLY A 271 -27.63 -1.79 -6.93
N ASP A 272 -27.69 -3.03 -7.42
CA ASP A 272 -26.50 -3.82 -7.76
C ASP A 272 -25.70 -3.26 -8.94
N MET A 273 -26.37 -2.60 -9.88
CA MET A 273 -25.70 -1.94 -11.02
C MET A 273 -24.77 -0.81 -10.57
N ALA A 274 -25.18 -0.01 -9.57
CA ALA A 274 -24.35 1.05 -9.03
C ALA A 274 -23.11 0.50 -8.33
N ILE A 275 -23.23 -0.63 -7.61
CA ILE A 275 -22.09 -1.33 -6.99
C ILE A 275 -21.13 -1.86 -8.07
N GLY A 276 -21.68 -2.46 -9.13
CA GLY A 276 -20.89 -2.93 -10.28
C GLY A 276 -20.12 -1.80 -10.96
N ALA A 277 -20.79 -0.65 -11.16
CA ALA A 277 -20.18 0.56 -11.71
C ALA A 277 -19.03 1.07 -10.82
N TYR A 278 -19.21 1.10 -9.51
CA TYR A 278 -18.15 1.46 -8.56
C TYR A 278 -16.97 0.49 -8.63
N GLY A 279 -17.22 -0.80 -8.80
CA GLY A 279 -16.17 -1.79 -8.98
C GLY A 279 -15.28 -1.50 -10.20
N ILE A 280 -15.88 -1.11 -11.33
CA ILE A 280 -15.14 -0.70 -12.54
C ILE A 280 -14.35 0.59 -12.29
N VAL A 281 -15.01 1.63 -11.77
CA VAL A 281 -14.38 2.92 -11.46
C VAL A 281 -13.19 2.74 -10.52
N ASN A 282 -13.36 1.96 -9.46
CA ASN A 282 -12.32 1.72 -8.47
C ASN A 282 -11.09 1.01 -9.07
N ARG A 283 -11.29 0.08 -10.00
CA ARG A 283 -10.17 -0.59 -10.71
C ARG A 283 -9.36 0.40 -11.55
N VAL A 284 -10.03 1.30 -12.26
CA VAL A 284 -9.37 2.33 -13.05
C VAL A 284 -8.62 3.32 -12.17
N VAL A 285 -9.24 3.79 -11.09
CA VAL A 285 -8.60 4.67 -10.08
C VAL A 285 -7.36 4.01 -9.49
N PHE A 286 -7.46 2.73 -9.13
CA PHE A 286 -6.39 1.98 -8.48
C PHE A 286 -5.14 1.86 -9.36
N LEU A 287 -5.30 1.74 -10.68
CA LEU A 287 -4.19 1.70 -11.63
C LEU A 287 -3.30 2.96 -11.53
N PHE A 288 -3.90 4.15 -11.52
CA PHE A 288 -3.16 5.41 -11.41
C PHE A 288 -2.61 5.62 -10.00
N ILE A 289 -3.37 5.24 -8.98
CA ILE A 289 -2.92 5.32 -7.58
C ILE A 289 -1.66 4.46 -7.36
N MET A 290 -1.57 3.27 -7.94
CA MET A 290 -0.38 2.41 -7.82
C MET A 290 0.88 3.09 -8.36
N ILE A 291 0.79 3.81 -9.47
CA ILE A 291 1.93 4.57 -10.02
C ILE A 291 2.33 5.69 -9.04
N ILE A 292 1.36 6.45 -8.52
CA ILE A 292 1.62 7.52 -7.55
C ILE A 292 2.22 6.96 -6.25
N MET A 293 1.75 5.82 -5.79
CA MET A 293 2.32 5.10 -4.64
C MET A 293 3.77 4.68 -4.89
N GLY A 294 4.10 4.26 -6.10
CA GLY A 294 5.48 3.96 -6.49
C GLY A 294 6.39 5.19 -6.39
N PHE A 295 5.93 6.37 -6.84
CA PHE A 295 6.64 7.62 -6.63
C PHE A 295 6.84 7.94 -5.16
N ASN A 296 5.81 7.75 -4.34
CA ASN A 296 5.87 7.97 -2.89
C ASN A 296 6.89 7.04 -2.22
N GLN A 297 6.92 5.77 -2.60
CA GLN A 297 7.91 4.81 -2.10
C GLN A 297 9.34 5.17 -2.55
N GLY A 298 9.51 5.75 -3.73
CA GLY A 298 10.79 6.25 -4.20
C GLY A 298 11.25 7.53 -3.47
N MET A 299 10.32 8.44 -3.19
CA MET A 299 10.59 9.69 -2.46
C MET A 299 10.99 9.43 -1.01
N GLN A 300 10.35 8.47 -0.35
CA GLN A 300 10.46 8.24 1.10
C GLN A 300 11.91 8.11 1.59
N PRO A 301 12.77 7.24 1.06
CA PRO A 301 14.16 7.12 1.53
C PRO A 301 14.98 8.37 1.25
N ILE A 302 14.73 9.06 0.13
CA ILE A 302 15.46 10.29 -0.24
C ILE A 302 15.10 11.42 0.71
N ALA A 303 13.81 11.64 0.94
CA ALA A 303 13.33 12.69 1.85
C ALA A 303 13.75 12.41 3.30
N GLY A 304 13.61 11.17 3.78
CA GLY A 304 14.00 10.78 5.13
C GLY A 304 15.49 10.95 5.41
N TYR A 305 16.33 10.49 4.47
CA TYR A 305 17.78 10.64 4.58
C TYR A 305 18.20 12.11 4.65
N ASN A 306 17.76 12.93 3.67
CA ASN A 306 18.13 14.34 3.60
C ASN A 306 17.55 15.14 4.78
N PHE A 307 16.39 14.76 5.30
CA PHE A 307 15.86 15.34 6.53
C PHE A 307 16.75 15.03 7.74
N GLY A 308 17.17 13.77 7.90
CA GLY A 308 18.12 13.37 8.93
C GLY A 308 19.46 14.09 8.83
N ALA A 309 19.95 14.33 7.60
CA ALA A 309 21.17 15.08 7.30
C ALA A 309 21.00 16.62 7.39
N ARG A 310 19.81 17.12 7.75
CA ARG A 310 19.46 18.56 7.81
C ARG A 310 19.59 19.30 6.47
N GLN A 311 19.53 18.58 5.35
CA GLN A 311 19.58 19.14 3.99
C GLN A 311 18.17 19.49 3.50
N TYR A 312 17.53 20.47 4.12
CA TYR A 312 16.11 20.82 3.90
C TYR A 312 15.80 21.28 2.48
N SER A 313 16.75 21.90 1.78
CA SER A 313 16.61 22.26 0.36
C SER A 313 16.37 21.03 -0.51
N ARG A 314 17.14 19.97 -0.29
CA ARG A 314 17.00 18.70 -1.02
C ARG A 314 15.70 17.98 -0.67
N VAL A 315 15.26 18.05 0.59
CA VAL A 315 13.95 17.54 1.02
C VAL A 315 12.82 18.24 0.28
N THR A 316 12.89 19.56 0.17
CA THR A 316 11.89 20.36 -0.56
C THR A 316 11.93 20.06 -2.06
N GLU A 317 13.12 19.95 -2.64
CA GLU A 317 13.33 19.63 -4.07
C GLU A 317 12.73 18.27 -4.45
N VAL A 318 13.06 17.20 -3.71
CA VAL A 318 12.52 15.86 -4.01
C VAL A 318 11.00 15.82 -3.86
N THR A 319 10.46 16.52 -2.87
CA THR A 319 9.01 16.57 -2.65
C THR A 319 8.30 17.30 -3.79
N LYS A 320 8.79 18.47 -4.21
CA LYS A 320 8.26 19.23 -5.34
C LYS A 320 8.34 18.44 -6.66
N LEU A 321 9.45 17.76 -6.90
CA LEU A 321 9.64 16.95 -8.10
C LEU A 321 8.67 15.75 -8.11
N THR A 322 8.52 15.06 -6.98
CA THR A 322 7.58 13.96 -6.83
C THR A 322 6.13 14.42 -7.03
N MET A 323 5.77 15.58 -6.47
CA MET A 323 4.45 16.19 -6.72
C MET A 323 4.21 16.47 -8.19
N LYS A 324 5.19 17.08 -8.86
CA LYS A 324 5.09 17.37 -10.31
C LYS A 324 4.82 16.11 -11.11
N TRP A 325 5.52 15.01 -10.84
CA TRP A 325 5.33 13.74 -11.53
C TRP A 325 4.00 13.09 -11.18
N ALA A 326 3.61 13.11 -9.91
CA ALA A 326 2.32 12.56 -9.45
C ALA A 326 1.13 13.33 -10.04
N ILE A 327 1.21 14.67 -10.07
CA ILE A 327 0.19 15.51 -10.72
C ILE A 327 0.16 15.21 -12.23
N GLY A 328 1.31 15.03 -12.88
CA GLY A 328 1.38 14.65 -14.28
C GLY A 328 0.66 13.34 -14.58
N VAL A 329 0.92 12.29 -13.79
CA VAL A 329 0.23 10.99 -13.92
C VAL A 329 -1.28 11.14 -13.63
N ALA A 330 -1.65 11.85 -12.57
CA ALA A 330 -3.04 12.08 -12.22
C ALA A 330 -3.78 12.89 -13.29
N THR A 331 -3.13 13.89 -13.89
CA THR A 331 -3.68 14.68 -15.01
C THR A 331 -3.84 13.83 -16.26
N THR A 332 -2.88 12.95 -16.55
CA THR A 332 -3.00 11.98 -17.65
C THR A 332 -4.19 11.06 -17.42
N GLY A 333 -4.36 10.54 -16.20
CA GLY A 333 -5.55 9.76 -15.83
C GLY A 333 -6.84 10.53 -15.99
N PHE A 334 -6.88 11.79 -15.55
CA PHE A 334 -8.01 12.69 -15.76
C PHE A 334 -8.34 12.84 -17.26
N LEU A 335 -7.37 13.18 -18.09
CA LEU A 335 -7.60 13.37 -19.53
C LEU A 335 -8.08 12.10 -20.22
N LEU A 336 -7.44 10.96 -19.94
CA LEU A 336 -7.84 9.67 -20.51
C LEU A 336 -9.26 9.28 -20.08
N CYS A 337 -9.61 9.46 -18.81
CA CYS A 337 -10.91 9.10 -18.28
C CYS A 337 -12.01 10.11 -18.66
N GLN A 338 -11.69 11.35 -19.01
CA GLN A 338 -12.67 12.31 -19.51
C GLN A 338 -12.91 12.16 -21.02
N LEU A 339 -11.87 11.90 -21.80
CA LEU A 339 -11.95 11.83 -23.25
C LEU A 339 -12.35 10.45 -23.79
N PHE A 340 -11.90 9.39 -23.14
CA PHE A 340 -12.07 8.00 -23.59
C PHE A 340 -12.88 7.14 -22.64
N THR A 341 -13.73 7.74 -21.82
CA THR A 341 -14.49 7.07 -20.74
C THR A 341 -15.23 5.84 -21.22
N SER A 342 -16.03 5.97 -22.30
CA SER A 342 -16.81 4.84 -22.84
C SER A 342 -15.93 3.70 -23.33
N VAL A 343 -14.78 4.01 -23.94
CA VAL A 343 -13.84 2.99 -24.43
C VAL A 343 -13.26 2.22 -23.23
N ILE A 344 -12.82 2.94 -22.18
CA ILE A 344 -12.26 2.34 -20.98
C ILE A 344 -13.29 1.43 -20.30
N VAL A 345 -14.53 1.89 -20.12
CA VAL A 345 -15.58 1.11 -19.46
C VAL A 345 -15.95 -0.13 -20.28
N ARG A 346 -16.04 -0.03 -21.61
CA ARG A 346 -16.35 -1.16 -22.51
C ARG A 346 -15.30 -2.26 -22.48
N MET A 347 -14.08 -1.99 -22.01
CA MET A 347 -13.08 -3.04 -21.77
C MET A 347 -13.47 -3.98 -20.62
N PHE A 348 -14.34 -3.53 -19.71
CA PHE A 348 -14.75 -4.28 -18.52
C PHE A 348 -16.12 -4.94 -18.66
N THR A 349 -17.02 -4.38 -19.47
CA THR A 349 -18.39 -4.86 -19.60
C THR A 349 -18.99 -4.52 -20.96
N THR A 350 -19.95 -5.35 -21.40
CA THR A 350 -20.75 -5.11 -22.60
C THR A 350 -22.19 -4.73 -22.26
N ASP A 351 -22.57 -4.76 -20.98
CA ASP A 351 -23.91 -4.40 -20.52
C ASP A 351 -24.13 -2.87 -20.64
N PRO A 352 -25.15 -2.40 -21.40
CA PRO A 352 -25.38 -1.00 -21.64
C PRO A 352 -25.69 -0.20 -20.37
N GLU A 353 -26.47 -0.76 -19.45
CA GLU A 353 -26.87 -0.09 -18.20
C GLU A 353 -25.66 0.09 -17.28
N LEU A 354 -24.84 -0.95 -17.16
CA LEU A 354 -23.61 -0.91 -16.38
C LEU A 354 -22.57 0.05 -17.00
N ILE A 355 -22.49 0.13 -18.33
CA ILE A 355 -21.63 1.07 -19.04
C ILE A 355 -22.04 2.51 -18.69
N GLU A 356 -23.33 2.84 -18.79
CA GLU A 356 -23.84 4.19 -18.50
C GLU A 356 -23.53 4.60 -17.06
N ALA A 357 -23.82 3.72 -16.08
CA ALA A 357 -23.56 3.97 -14.67
C ALA A 357 -22.06 4.14 -14.38
N ALA A 358 -21.19 3.31 -14.98
CA ALA A 358 -19.75 3.40 -14.78
C ALA A 358 -19.13 4.63 -15.45
N VAL A 359 -19.58 5.01 -16.65
CA VAL A 359 -19.18 6.25 -17.35
C VAL A 359 -19.51 7.46 -16.50
N TYR A 360 -20.72 7.51 -15.96
CA TYR A 360 -21.17 8.59 -15.07
C TYR A 360 -20.29 8.70 -13.82
N GLY A 361 -20.05 7.59 -13.11
CA GLY A 361 -19.19 7.56 -11.93
C GLY A 361 -17.75 7.94 -12.24
N LEU A 362 -17.21 7.46 -13.37
CA LEU A 362 -15.83 7.72 -13.77
C LEU A 362 -15.59 9.22 -14.06
N HIS A 363 -16.51 9.88 -14.77
CA HIS A 363 -16.45 11.32 -15.00
C HIS A 363 -16.39 12.13 -13.71
N ILE A 364 -17.22 11.79 -12.73
CA ILE A 364 -17.29 12.51 -11.46
C ILE A 364 -16.03 12.29 -10.63
N VAL A 365 -15.60 11.04 -10.45
CA VAL A 365 -14.45 10.72 -9.60
C VAL A 365 -13.15 11.29 -10.17
N PHE A 366 -12.97 11.24 -11.49
CA PHE A 366 -11.78 11.80 -12.12
C PHE A 366 -11.81 13.32 -12.32
N ALA A 367 -12.92 14.00 -12.09
CA ALA A 367 -13.02 15.46 -12.27
C ALA A 367 -11.95 16.26 -11.52
N VAL A 368 -11.58 15.82 -10.32
CA VAL A 368 -10.57 16.47 -9.47
C VAL A 368 -9.30 15.62 -9.30
N PHE A 369 -9.14 14.56 -10.08
CA PHE A 369 -8.04 13.61 -9.91
C PHE A 369 -6.63 14.22 -9.93
N PRO A 370 -6.34 15.28 -10.73
CA PRO A 370 -5.05 15.96 -10.67
C PRO A 370 -4.62 16.41 -9.28
N ILE A 371 -5.55 16.90 -8.46
CA ILE A 371 -5.23 17.34 -7.08
C ILE A 371 -5.01 16.17 -6.11
N VAL A 372 -5.53 14.99 -6.42
CA VAL A 372 -5.28 13.78 -5.62
C VAL A 372 -3.80 13.40 -5.66
N GLY A 373 -3.14 13.54 -6.83
CA GLY A 373 -1.69 13.34 -6.95
C GLY A 373 -0.89 14.23 -6.01
N PHE A 374 -1.24 15.51 -5.93
CA PHE A 374 -0.63 16.44 -4.98
C PHE A 374 -0.87 16.00 -3.53
N GLN A 375 -2.12 15.74 -3.17
CA GLN A 375 -2.53 15.41 -1.80
C GLN A 375 -1.84 14.14 -1.28
N MET A 376 -1.73 13.10 -2.12
CA MET A 376 -1.08 11.85 -1.75
C MET A 376 0.42 12.05 -1.46
N VAL A 377 1.12 12.81 -2.32
CA VAL A 377 2.55 13.08 -2.13
C VAL A 377 2.78 13.97 -0.91
N ALA A 378 1.97 15.00 -0.72
CA ALA A 378 2.09 15.92 0.41
C ALA A 378 1.86 15.20 1.76
N THR A 379 0.89 14.29 1.83
CA THR A 379 0.66 13.48 3.04
C THR A 379 1.84 12.53 3.29
N ASN A 380 2.32 11.85 2.24
CA ASN A 380 3.44 10.92 2.36
C ASN A 380 4.77 11.63 2.67
N PHE A 381 4.93 12.89 2.27
CA PHE A 381 6.08 13.70 2.65
C PHE A 381 6.24 13.77 4.18
N PHE A 382 5.16 14.08 4.92
CA PHE A 382 5.22 14.12 6.38
C PHE A 382 5.55 12.77 7.01
N LEU A 383 5.05 11.69 6.42
CA LEU A 383 5.42 10.33 6.81
C LEU A 383 6.91 10.06 6.59
N SER A 384 7.43 10.46 5.43
CA SER A 384 8.83 10.23 5.01
C SER A 384 9.86 10.90 5.89
N ILE A 385 9.52 12.03 6.50
CA ILE A 385 10.39 12.76 7.43
C ILE A 385 10.09 12.48 8.91
N GLY A 386 9.24 11.47 9.19
CA GLY A 386 8.90 11.04 10.54
C GLY A 386 7.96 11.96 11.32
N MET A 387 7.29 12.91 10.65
CA MET A 387 6.30 13.80 11.26
C MET A 387 4.91 13.13 11.35
N SER A 388 4.81 12.04 12.08
CA SER A 388 3.62 11.17 12.13
C SER A 388 2.35 11.88 12.53
N LYS A 389 2.37 12.82 13.48
CA LYS A 389 1.17 13.59 13.87
C LYS A 389 0.54 14.29 12.68
N LYS A 390 1.35 14.94 11.84
CA LYS A 390 0.86 15.62 10.65
C LYS A 390 0.40 14.63 9.58
N ALA A 391 1.14 13.54 9.37
CA ALA A 391 0.75 12.50 8.44
C ALA A 391 -0.58 11.84 8.83
N ILE A 392 -0.76 11.49 10.10
CA ILE A 392 -2.02 10.94 10.65
C ILE A 392 -3.15 11.96 10.49
N PHE A 393 -2.92 13.20 10.90
CA PHE A 393 -3.93 14.26 10.79
C PHE A 393 -4.41 14.42 9.35
N LEU A 394 -3.51 14.56 8.38
CA LEU A 394 -3.88 14.75 6.98
C LEU A 394 -4.59 13.53 6.38
N SER A 395 -4.13 12.32 6.73
CA SER A 395 -4.76 11.08 6.27
C SER A 395 -6.18 10.92 6.81
N LEU A 396 -6.36 11.13 8.12
CA LEU A 396 -7.66 11.02 8.77
C LEU A 396 -8.60 12.17 8.40
N THR A 397 -8.08 13.37 8.19
CA THR A 397 -8.86 14.53 7.73
C THR A 397 -9.57 14.21 6.41
N ARG A 398 -8.87 13.65 5.42
CA ARG A 398 -9.48 13.27 4.14
C ARG A 398 -10.56 12.21 4.33
N GLN A 399 -10.27 11.15 5.04
CA GLN A 399 -11.12 9.96 5.10
C GLN A 399 -12.25 10.11 6.14
N MET A 400 -11.91 10.46 7.38
CA MET A 400 -12.85 10.50 8.49
C MET A 400 -13.57 11.85 8.63
N LEU A 401 -12.85 12.95 8.42
CA LEU A 401 -13.41 14.28 8.64
C LEU A 401 -14.26 14.75 7.46
N PHE A 402 -13.87 14.41 6.23
CA PHE A 402 -14.58 14.87 5.04
C PHE A 402 -15.34 13.78 4.32
N LEU A 403 -14.72 12.65 3.99
CA LEU A 403 -15.36 11.64 3.15
C LEU A 403 -16.49 10.91 3.89
N VAL A 404 -16.28 10.47 5.12
CA VAL A 404 -17.31 9.76 5.89
C VAL A 404 -18.56 10.62 6.12
N PRO A 405 -18.47 11.89 6.59
CA PRO A 405 -19.66 12.75 6.71
C PRO A 405 -20.37 12.99 5.38
N CYS A 406 -19.62 13.23 4.29
CA CYS A 406 -20.21 13.37 2.96
C CYS A 406 -20.97 12.12 2.54
N LEU A 407 -20.41 10.94 2.73
CA LEU A 407 -21.06 9.65 2.40
C LEU A 407 -22.30 9.35 3.25
N LEU A 408 -22.40 9.91 4.46
CA LEU A 408 -23.57 9.75 5.31
C LEU A 408 -24.67 10.78 5.02
N ILE A 409 -24.32 11.97 4.57
CA ILE A 409 -25.25 13.10 4.41
C ILE A 409 -25.71 13.24 2.96
N LEU A 410 -24.78 13.33 2.00
CA LEU A 410 -25.10 13.65 0.60
C LEU A 410 -26.01 12.63 -0.10
N PRO A 411 -25.87 11.31 0.12
CA PRO A 411 -26.77 10.34 -0.48
C PRO A 411 -28.23 10.51 -0.06
N ARG A 412 -28.49 11.05 1.14
CA ARG A 412 -29.86 11.32 1.61
C ARG A 412 -30.58 12.39 0.78
N TRP A 413 -29.82 13.32 0.19
CA TRP A 413 -30.37 14.41 -0.60
C TRP A 413 -30.26 14.18 -2.12
N PHE A 414 -29.19 13.53 -2.54
CA PHE A 414 -28.85 13.38 -3.97
C PHE A 414 -28.81 11.90 -4.43
N GLY A 415 -29.19 10.95 -3.57
CA GLY A 415 -29.18 9.53 -3.91
C GLY A 415 -27.81 9.04 -4.34
N THR A 416 -27.76 8.28 -5.44
CA THR A 416 -26.50 7.73 -6.02
C THR A 416 -25.50 8.83 -6.37
N LEU A 417 -25.95 9.95 -6.90
CA LEU A 417 -25.09 11.11 -7.19
C LEU A 417 -24.38 11.58 -5.92
N GLY A 418 -25.08 11.60 -4.76
CA GLY A 418 -24.50 11.98 -3.47
C GLY A 418 -23.31 11.13 -3.07
N VAL A 419 -23.33 9.82 -3.38
CA VAL A 419 -22.20 8.94 -3.14
C VAL A 419 -21.01 9.31 -4.04
N TRP A 420 -21.25 9.50 -5.34
CA TRP A 420 -20.20 9.83 -6.29
C TRP A 420 -19.54 11.18 -6.01
N ILE A 421 -20.32 12.24 -5.74
CA ILE A 421 -19.77 13.58 -5.46
C ILE A 421 -19.07 13.68 -4.10
N SER A 422 -19.35 12.77 -3.16
CA SER A 422 -18.67 12.73 -1.86
C SER A 422 -17.17 12.60 -2.01
N ILE A 423 -16.72 11.84 -3.01
CA ILE A 423 -15.28 11.59 -3.24
C ILE A 423 -14.56 12.88 -3.67
N PRO A 424 -14.95 13.57 -4.77
CA PRO A 424 -14.26 14.78 -5.18
C PRO A 424 -14.40 15.95 -4.19
N ILE A 425 -15.50 16.05 -3.46
CA ILE A 425 -15.68 17.07 -2.41
C ILE A 425 -14.67 16.84 -1.28
N ALA A 426 -14.57 15.61 -0.79
CA ALA A 426 -13.61 15.26 0.25
C ALA A 426 -12.16 15.46 -0.21
N ASP A 427 -11.83 15.07 -1.44
CA ASP A 427 -10.49 15.24 -2.01
C ASP A 427 -10.12 16.72 -2.15
N THR A 428 -11.03 17.56 -2.64
CA THR A 428 -10.80 19.01 -2.79
C THR A 428 -10.60 19.68 -1.45
N THR A 429 -11.45 19.39 -0.47
CA THR A 429 -11.38 19.98 0.86
C THR A 429 -10.11 19.55 1.59
N ALA A 430 -9.79 18.26 1.53
CA ALA A 430 -8.56 17.72 2.12
C ALA A 430 -7.30 18.30 1.46
N THR A 431 -7.34 18.54 0.15
CA THR A 431 -6.22 19.15 -0.58
C THR A 431 -5.93 20.56 -0.11
N ILE A 432 -6.97 21.37 0.15
CA ILE A 432 -6.80 22.74 0.69
C ILE A 432 -6.11 22.67 2.05
N VAL A 433 -6.59 21.83 2.98
CA VAL A 433 -5.98 21.66 4.29
C VAL A 433 -4.53 21.19 4.16
N THR A 434 -4.28 20.21 3.31
CA THR A 434 -2.94 19.65 3.07
C THR A 434 -1.99 20.70 2.51
N ALA A 435 -2.44 21.53 1.58
CA ALA A 435 -1.64 22.61 1.00
C ALA A 435 -1.22 23.65 2.05
N LEU A 436 -2.16 24.06 2.92
CA LEU A 436 -1.86 25.01 4.00
C LEU A 436 -0.81 24.46 4.98
N VAL A 437 -0.96 23.19 5.38
CA VAL A 437 -0.01 22.54 6.29
C VAL A 437 1.37 22.39 5.65
N LEU A 438 1.42 22.04 4.35
CA LEU A 438 2.67 21.88 3.61
C LEU A 438 3.41 23.21 3.41
N ILE A 439 2.71 24.27 2.98
CA ILE A 439 3.29 25.61 2.78
C ILE A 439 3.89 26.09 4.10
N ASN A 440 3.19 25.94 5.21
CA ASN A 440 3.71 26.30 6.53
C ASN A 440 4.99 25.51 6.88
N GLN A 441 5.05 24.22 6.52
CA GLN A 441 6.23 23.40 6.76
C GLN A 441 7.43 23.83 5.89
N PHE A 442 7.20 24.14 4.61
CA PHE A 442 8.27 24.61 3.73
C PHE A 442 8.81 25.98 4.17
N ARG A 443 7.95 26.89 4.62
CA ARG A 443 8.39 28.16 5.21
C ARG A 443 9.36 27.94 6.40
N LYS A 444 9.04 26.96 7.27
CA LYS A 444 9.92 26.60 8.40
C LYS A 444 11.26 25.99 7.97
N PHE A 445 11.34 25.39 6.80
CA PHE A 445 12.60 24.86 6.26
C PHE A 445 13.47 25.97 5.65
N HIS A 446 12.86 27.00 5.07
CA HIS A 446 13.60 28.15 4.54
C HIS A 446 14.12 29.08 5.63
N SER A 447 13.55 29.03 6.83
CA SER A 447 13.99 29.84 7.98
C SER A 447 15.08 29.16 8.82
N LYS A 448 15.51 27.96 8.47
CA LYS A 448 16.56 27.16 9.12
C LYS A 448 17.75 26.93 8.19
#